data_d03600ddc918d6ed2c4686a263ee8a27
#
_entry.id   d03600ddc918d6ed2c4686a263ee8a27
#
_cell.length_a   1.000
_cell.length_b   1.000
_cell.length_c   1.000
_cell.angle_alpha   90.00
_cell.angle_beta   90.00
_cell.angle_gamma   90.00
#
_symmetry.space_group_name_H-M   'P 1'
#
loop_
_entity.id
_entity.type
_entity.pdbx_description
1 polymer ?
#
loop_
_entity_poly.entity_id
_entity_poly.type
_entity_poly.pdbx_seq_one_letter_code
_entity_poly.pdbx_strand_id
1 'polypeptide(L)'
;MSKQDNNASGVNAVEVMRSSQAWNGEEIECYPAGQPELTVMRLSLPANTSLPWHTHPMPNAAFVLSGTLIVEDKQSGEQQTFKAGEALNETVNSAHRGFTLDQPAELVITYAGVKGQQLTEPLPGEPEEF
;
A
#
# COMPACT_ATOMS: atom_id res chain seq x y z
N MET A 1 18.85 -1.90 13.06
CA MET A 1 19.89 -1.68 12.42
C MET A 1 19.75 -2.16 11.13
N SER A 2 19.69 -1.49 10.32
CA SER A 2 19.69 -1.92 9.10
C SER A 2 20.93 -2.20 8.73
N LYS A 3 21.18 -3.02 8.01
CA LYS A 3 22.29 -3.17 7.49
C LYS A 3 22.25 -3.50 6.21
N GLN A 4 23.11 -3.01 5.59
CA GLN A 4 23.40 -3.34 4.35
C GLN A 4 24.21 -4.47 4.48
N ASP A 5 23.71 -5.55 4.22
CA ASP A 5 24.41 -6.66 4.32
C ASP A 5 25.13 -6.99 3.18
N ASN A 6 26.37 -6.77 3.16
CA ASN A 6 27.14 -7.15 2.07
C ASN A 6 27.76 -8.40 2.39
N ASN A 7 27.11 -9.44 2.26
CA ASN A 7 27.66 -10.67 2.58
C ASN A 7 28.52 -11.17 1.46
N ALA A 8 29.05 -12.33 1.61
CA ALA A 8 30.09 -12.85 0.76
C ALA A 8 29.71 -12.98 -0.67
N SER A 9 28.48 -13.13 -1.00
CA SER A 9 28.07 -13.33 -2.38
C SER A 9 27.78 -12.04 -3.11
N GLY A 10 28.11 -10.93 -2.54
CA GLY A 10 27.74 -9.66 -3.14
C GLY A 10 26.28 -9.35 -3.01
N VAL A 11 25.55 -10.08 -2.21
CA VAL A 11 24.15 -9.81 -1.94
C VAL A 11 24.06 -8.51 -1.17
N ASN A 12 23.13 -7.66 -1.59
CA ASN A 12 22.92 -6.40 -0.93
C ASN A 12 21.47 -6.32 -0.51
N ALA A 13 21.23 -6.13 0.77
CA ALA A 13 19.88 -6.06 1.31
C ALA A 13 19.65 -4.68 1.87
N VAL A 14 18.62 -4.03 1.37
CA VAL A 14 18.25 -2.69 1.83
C VAL A 14 16.84 -2.75 2.39
N GLU A 15 16.68 -2.32 3.62
CA GLU A 15 15.37 -2.25 4.22
C GLU A 15 14.70 -0.97 3.76
N VAL A 16 13.70 -1.08 2.90
CA VAL A 16 13.06 0.08 2.30
C VAL A 16 12.07 0.72 3.26
N MET A 17 11.36 -0.10 4.03
CA MET A 17 10.37 0.41 4.98
C MET A 17 10.14 -0.66 6.04
N ARG A 18 10.06 -0.24 7.29
CA ARG A 18 9.65 -1.10 8.40
C ARG A 18 8.86 -0.20 9.35
N SER A 19 7.58 -0.52 9.56
CA SER A 19 6.75 0.32 10.41
C SER A 19 5.54 -0.44 10.89
N SER A 20 5.10 -0.16 12.10
CA SER A 20 3.84 -0.65 12.62
C SER A 20 2.73 0.39 12.47
N GLN A 21 3.00 1.45 11.71
CA GLN A 21 2.01 2.50 11.46
C GLN A 21 1.77 2.63 9.96
N ALA A 22 0.57 3.04 9.61
CA ALA A 22 0.25 3.40 8.23
C ALA A 22 0.93 4.73 7.88
N TRP A 23 0.91 5.08 6.61
CA TRP A 23 1.58 6.28 6.11
C TRP A 23 1.08 7.57 6.78
N ASN A 24 -0.15 7.57 7.28
CA ASN A 24 -0.73 8.75 7.93
C ASN A 24 -0.56 8.74 9.45
N GLY A 25 0.16 7.76 10.00
CA GLY A 25 0.42 7.67 11.43
C GLY A 25 -0.57 6.81 12.21
N GLU A 26 -1.59 6.26 11.54
CA GLU A 26 -2.52 5.37 12.24
C GLU A 26 -1.82 4.07 12.62
N GLU A 27 -2.10 3.60 13.84
CA GLU A 27 -1.47 2.35 14.30
C GLU A 27 -2.08 1.15 13.57
N ILE A 28 -1.23 0.22 13.17
CA ILE A 28 -1.68 -1.07 12.68
C ILE A 28 -1.72 -1.97 13.90
N GLU A 29 -2.93 -2.29 14.35
CA GLU A 29 -3.08 -2.86 15.68
C GLU A 29 -2.82 -4.35 15.76
N CYS A 30 -3.24 -5.10 14.75
CA CYS A 30 -3.05 -6.55 14.76
C CYS A 30 -3.27 -7.11 13.37
N TYR A 31 -2.84 -8.34 13.15
CA TYR A 31 -3.20 -9.07 11.95
C TYR A 31 -4.60 -9.65 12.14
N PRO A 32 -5.36 -9.85 11.07
CA PRO A 32 -6.65 -10.52 11.19
C PRO A 32 -6.46 -11.96 11.66
N ALA A 33 -7.43 -12.47 12.41
CA ALA A 33 -7.38 -13.82 12.92
C ALA A 33 -7.76 -14.83 11.83
N GLY A 34 -7.07 -15.95 11.78
CA GLY A 34 -7.37 -17.01 10.83
C GLY A 34 -6.13 -17.51 10.13
N GLN A 35 -6.32 -18.38 9.14
CA GLN A 35 -5.20 -18.90 8.38
C GLN A 35 -4.65 -17.81 7.47
N PRO A 36 -3.38 -17.47 7.60
CA PRO A 36 -2.82 -16.41 6.75
C PRO A 36 -2.88 -16.76 5.27
N GLU A 37 -3.21 -15.77 4.47
CA GLU A 37 -3.17 -15.89 3.02
C GLU A 37 -2.59 -14.60 2.50
N LEU A 38 -1.42 -14.69 1.88
CA LEU A 38 -0.75 -13.50 1.36
C LEU A 38 -1.07 -13.35 -0.11
N THR A 39 -1.38 -12.13 -0.51
CA THR A 39 -1.65 -11.81 -1.92
C THR A 39 -0.67 -10.75 -2.36
N VAL A 40 -0.05 -10.95 -3.51
CA VAL A 40 0.81 -9.95 -4.13
C VAL A 40 0.12 -9.49 -5.40
N MET A 41 -0.14 -8.19 -5.49
CA MET A 41 -0.84 -7.60 -6.61
C MET A 41 0.07 -6.60 -7.31
N ARG A 42 0.11 -6.67 -8.62
CA ARG A 42 0.79 -5.64 -9.39
C ARG A 42 -0.29 -4.74 -9.98
N LEU A 43 -0.23 -3.45 -9.65
CA LEU A 43 -1.24 -2.50 -10.02
C LEU A 43 -0.63 -1.41 -10.89
N SER A 44 -1.23 -1.16 -12.04
CA SER A 44 -0.78 -0.10 -12.94
C SER A 44 -1.87 0.96 -13.04
N LEU A 45 -1.51 2.19 -12.74
CA LEU A 45 -2.43 3.32 -12.87
C LEU A 45 -1.98 4.19 -14.04
N PRO A 46 -2.86 4.45 -15.00
CA PRO A 46 -2.55 5.45 -16.02
C PRO A 46 -2.36 6.82 -15.39
N ALA A 47 -1.84 7.77 -16.17
CA ALA A 47 -1.76 9.15 -15.73
C ALA A 47 -3.17 9.72 -15.50
N ASN A 48 -3.28 10.70 -14.62
CA ASN A 48 -4.51 11.41 -14.35
C ASN A 48 -5.67 10.50 -13.96
N THR A 49 -5.37 9.51 -13.13
CA THR A 49 -6.33 8.47 -12.72
C THR A 49 -6.43 8.45 -11.21
N SER A 50 -7.65 8.42 -10.70
CA SER A 50 -7.91 8.33 -9.27
C SER A 50 -8.63 7.02 -9.00
N LEU A 51 -8.12 6.26 -8.04
CA LEU A 51 -8.82 5.08 -7.56
C LEU A 51 -10.02 5.51 -6.72
N PRO A 52 -11.05 4.67 -6.61
CA PRO A 52 -12.19 5.02 -5.76
C PRO A 52 -11.82 5.02 -4.29
N TRP A 53 -12.61 5.70 -3.47
CA TRP A 53 -12.46 5.65 -2.03
C TRP A 53 -12.78 4.24 -1.55
N HIS A 54 -11.91 3.66 -0.75
CA HIS A 54 -12.06 2.28 -0.30
C HIS A 54 -11.33 2.06 1.02
N THR A 55 -11.54 0.87 1.59
CA THR A 55 -10.82 0.44 2.79
C THR A 55 -10.22 -0.94 2.52
N HIS A 56 -9.23 -1.30 3.32
CA HIS A 56 -8.67 -2.65 3.34
C HIS A 56 -8.85 -3.22 4.74
N PRO A 57 -9.37 -4.43 4.89
CA PRO A 57 -9.58 -5.02 6.22
C PRO A 57 -8.34 -5.73 6.78
N MET A 58 -7.18 -5.57 6.15
CA MET A 58 -5.94 -6.20 6.62
C MET A 58 -4.76 -5.28 6.37
N PRO A 59 -3.65 -5.49 7.07
CA PRO A 59 -2.42 -4.75 6.76
C PRO A 59 -1.98 -5.02 5.33
N ASN A 60 -1.51 -4.00 4.67
CA ASN A 60 -0.97 -4.16 3.33
C ASN A 60 0.10 -3.10 3.09
N ALA A 61 1.11 -3.48 2.33
CA ALA A 61 2.25 -2.63 2.04
C ALA A 61 2.44 -2.52 0.54
N ALA A 62 2.67 -1.31 0.07
CA ALA A 62 2.87 -1.06 -1.35
C ALA A 62 4.30 -0.58 -1.59
N PHE A 63 4.86 -1.02 -2.70
CA PHE A 63 6.16 -0.56 -3.16
C PHE A 63 5.97 0.07 -4.54
N VAL A 64 6.45 1.29 -4.73
CA VAL A 64 6.30 1.99 -6.01
C VAL A 64 7.43 1.55 -6.92
N LEU A 65 7.07 0.87 -8.02
CA LEU A 65 8.05 0.42 -9.00
C LEU A 65 8.45 1.54 -9.94
N SER A 66 7.50 2.34 -10.37
CA SER A 66 7.78 3.44 -11.29
C SER A 66 6.74 4.52 -11.13
N GLY A 67 7.10 5.74 -11.51
CA GLY A 67 6.19 6.88 -11.45
C GLY A 67 6.05 7.45 -10.06
N THR A 68 4.94 8.10 -9.84
CA THR A 68 4.65 8.79 -8.58
C THR A 68 3.21 8.53 -8.21
N LEU A 69 2.99 8.12 -6.97
CA LEU A 69 1.66 7.87 -6.43
C LEU A 69 1.39 8.86 -5.33
N ILE A 70 0.21 9.46 -5.33
CA ILE A 70 -0.25 10.28 -4.22
C ILE A 70 -1.34 9.50 -3.51
N VAL A 71 -1.25 9.40 -2.18
CA VAL A 71 -2.29 8.75 -1.39
C VAL A 71 -2.98 9.82 -0.55
N GLU A 72 -4.27 9.64 -0.35
CA GLU A 72 -5.09 10.62 0.34
C GLU A 72 -5.98 9.94 1.38
N ASP A 73 -6.02 10.51 2.58
CA ASP A 73 -6.89 10.06 3.65
C ASP A 73 -8.20 10.81 3.56
N LYS A 74 -9.32 10.08 3.51
CA LYS A 74 -10.61 10.73 3.31
C LYS A 74 -11.03 11.59 4.49
N GLN A 75 -10.78 11.13 5.69
CA GLN A 75 -11.27 11.83 6.86
C GLN A 75 -10.50 13.14 7.11
N SER A 76 -9.19 13.12 7.01
CA SER A 76 -8.37 14.27 7.33
C SER A 76 -8.04 15.12 6.10
N GLY A 77 -8.11 14.55 4.91
CA GLY A 77 -7.64 15.20 3.70
C GLY A 77 -6.13 15.20 3.56
N GLU A 78 -5.43 14.54 4.46
CA GLU A 78 -3.98 14.47 4.39
C GLU A 78 -3.54 13.72 3.14
N GLN A 79 -2.50 14.21 2.47
CA GLN A 79 -1.95 13.56 1.28
C GLN A 79 -0.47 13.38 1.45
N GLN A 80 0.06 12.34 0.83
CA GLN A 80 1.50 12.12 0.81
C GLN A 80 1.89 11.53 -0.54
N THR A 81 3.05 11.93 -1.03
CA THR A 81 3.55 11.52 -2.33
C THR A 81 4.65 10.48 -2.17
N PHE A 82 4.56 9.41 -2.94
CA PHE A 82 5.55 8.34 -2.94
C PHE A 82 6.09 8.17 -4.36
N LYS A 83 7.41 8.10 -4.47
CA LYS A 83 8.09 7.97 -5.76
C LYS A 83 8.65 6.58 -5.92
N ALA A 84 9.09 6.27 -7.14
CA ALA A 84 9.71 4.98 -7.44
C ALA A 84 10.80 4.64 -6.42
N GLY A 85 10.78 3.43 -5.89
CA GLY A 85 11.73 2.98 -4.88
C GLY A 85 11.27 3.19 -3.45
N GLU A 86 10.15 3.87 -3.24
CA GLU A 86 9.62 4.11 -1.90
C GLU A 86 8.46 3.16 -1.60
N ALA A 87 8.25 2.89 -0.33
CA ALA A 87 7.20 1.99 0.11
C ALA A 87 6.37 2.63 1.21
N LEU A 88 5.16 2.14 1.38
CA LEU A 88 4.24 2.64 2.39
C LEU A 88 3.36 1.52 2.91
N ASN A 89 2.92 1.65 4.16
CA ASN A 89 1.81 0.86 4.69
C ASN A 89 0.54 1.64 4.46
N GLU A 90 -0.48 0.97 3.92
CA GLU A 90 -1.78 1.58 3.77
C GLU A 90 -2.54 1.56 5.08
N THR A 91 -3.58 2.38 5.19
CA THR A 91 -4.42 2.37 6.38
C THR A 91 -5.31 1.13 6.38
N VAL A 92 -5.64 0.65 7.58
CA VAL A 92 -6.50 -0.52 7.75
C VAL A 92 -7.86 -0.04 8.24
N ASN A 93 -8.91 -0.41 7.51
CA ASN A 93 -10.30 -0.06 7.82
C ASN A 93 -10.57 1.46 7.84
N SER A 94 -9.73 2.24 7.22
CA SER A 94 -9.87 3.68 7.15
C SER A 94 -9.89 4.08 5.67
N ALA A 95 -10.82 4.92 5.30
CA ALA A 95 -11.05 5.24 3.90
C ALA A 95 -9.93 6.07 3.30
N HIS A 96 -9.43 5.63 2.18
CA HIS A 96 -8.34 6.30 1.48
C HIS A 96 -8.43 6.02 -0.01
N ARG A 97 -7.59 6.70 -0.79
CA ARG A 97 -7.45 6.40 -2.21
C ARG A 97 -6.06 6.81 -2.67
N GLY A 98 -5.63 6.20 -3.78
CA GLY A 98 -4.42 6.60 -4.47
C GLY A 98 -4.79 7.25 -5.78
N PHE A 99 -3.95 8.14 -6.26
CA PHE A 99 -4.17 8.73 -7.59
C PHE A 99 -2.86 9.17 -8.20
N THR A 100 -2.90 9.38 -9.51
CA THR A 100 -1.75 9.86 -10.27
C THR A 100 -2.07 11.23 -10.84
N LEU A 101 -1.03 11.98 -11.17
CA LEU A 101 -1.15 13.24 -11.89
C LEU A 101 -0.72 13.01 -13.34
N ASP A 102 0.27 13.76 -13.82
CA ASP A 102 0.63 13.72 -15.23
C ASP A 102 1.46 12.51 -15.65
N GLN A 103 1.81 11.64 -14.70
CA GLN A 103 2.58 10.43 -15.01
C GLN A 103 1.89 9.20 -14.48
N PRO A 104 1.98 8.07 -15.20
CA PRO A 104 1.44 6.82 -14.67
C PRO A 104 2.28 6.30 -13.52
N ALA A 105 1.77 5.34 -12.77
CA ALA A 105 2.50 4.69 -11.69
C ALA A 105 2.29 3.19 -11.74
N GLU A 106 3.30 2.44 -11.30
CA GLU A 106 3.20 1.00 -11.11
C GLU A 106 3.57 0.66 -9.70
N LEU A 107 2.78 -0.18 -9.08
CA LEU A 107 2.95 -0.57 -7.69
C LEU A 107 2.96 -2.08 -7.57
N VAL A 108 3.63 -2.59 -6.54
CA VAL A 108 3.44 -3.96 -6.08
C VAL A 108 2.90 -3.85 -4.66
N ILE A 109 1.77 -4.48 -4.40
CA ILE A 109 1.12 -4.43 -3.09
C ILE A 109 1.05 -5.84 -2.53
N THR A 110 1.44 -6.00 -1.26
CA THR A 110 1.31 -7.27 -0.56
C THR A 110 0.25 -7.11 0.52
N TYR A 111 -0.76 -7.96 0.48
CA TYR A 111 -1.84 -7.94 1.45
C TYR A 111 -1.63 -9.09 2.44
N ALA A 112 -1.61 -8.77 3.72
CA ALA A 112 -1.40 -9.74 4.79
C ALA A 112 -2.75 -10.13 5.40
N GLY A 113 -3.56 -10.84 4.62
CA GLY A 113 -4.91 -11.21 5.01
C GLY A 113 -5.03 -12.65 5.45
N VAL A 114 -6.28 -13.11 5.50
CA VAL A 114 -6.61 -14.48 5.84
C VAL A 114 -7.42 -15.10 4.72
N LYS A 115 -7.44 -16.42 4.69
CA LYS A 115 -8.06 -17.18 3.63
C LYS A 115 -9.51 -16.74 3.43
N GLY A 116 -9.85 -16.42 2.18
CA GLY A 116 -11.20 -16.02 1.82
C GLY A 116 -11.55 -14.57 2.07
N GLN A 117 -10.62 -13.77 2.59
CA GLN A 117 -10.91 -12.37 2.90
C GLN A 117 -10.88 -11.51 1.64
N GLN A 118 -11.82 -10.59 1.52
CA GLN A 118 -11.84 -9.64 0.42
C GLN A 118 -10.72 -8.63 0.62
N LEU A 119 -9.98 -8.32 -0.43
CA LEU A 119 -8.79 -7.46 -0.29
C LEU A 119 -9.14 -5.98 -0.14
N THR A 120 -10.19 -5.53 -0.81
CA THR A 120 -10.54 -4.13 -0.83
C THR A 120 -12.06 -4.00 -0.76
N GLU A 121 -12.53 -3.00 -0.05
CA GLU A 121 -13.95 -2.76 0.13
C GLU A 121 -14.25 -1.32 -0.28
N PRO A 122 -14.95 -1.12 -1.42
CA PRO A 122 -15.27 0.24 -1.83
C PRO A 122 -16.30 0.85 -0.89
N LEU A 123 -16.26 2.17 -0.72
CA LEU A 123 -17.26 2.86 0.06
C LEU A 123 -18.60 2.84 -0.69
N PRO A 124 -19.72 3.02 0.02
CA PRO A 124 -21.03 3.05 -0.65
C PRO A 124 -21.05 4.06 -1.78
N GLY A 125 -21.53 3.61 -2.96
CA GLY A 125 -21.59 4.47 -4.13
C GLY A 125 -20.34 4.50 -4.97
N GLU A 126 -19.24 3.89 -4.50
CA GLU A 126 -18.00 3.85 -5.24
C GLU A 126 -17.92 2.55 -6.06
N PRO A 127 -17.26 2.57 -7.23
CA PRO A 127 -17.03 1.34 -7.97
C PRO A 127 -15.96 0.49 -7.30
N GLU A 128 -15.80 -0.73 -7.79
CA GLU A 128 -14.72 -1.60 -7.33
C GLU A 128 -13.37 -0.95 -7.69
N GLU A 129 -12.37 -1.17 -6.85
CA GLU A 129 -11.05 -0.60 -7.09
C GLU A 129 -10.39 -1.24 -8.30
N PHE A 130 -10.54 -2.53 -8.41
CA PHE A 130 -9.99 -3.27 -9.54
C PHE A 130 -10.65 -4.65 -9.64
#